data_6a73ab667b14afbfb5847eca9e795285
#
_entry.id   6a73ab667b14afbfb5847eca9e795285
#
_cell.length_a   1.000
_cell.length_b   1.000
_cell.length_c   1.000
_cell.angle_alpha   90.00
_cell.angle_beta   90.00
_cell.angle_gamma   90.00
#
_symmetry.space_group_name_H-M   'P 1'
#
loop_
_entity.id
_entity.type
_entity.pdbx_description
1 polymer ?
#
loop_
_entity_poly.entity_id
_entity_poly.type
_entity_poly.pdbx_seq_one_letter_code
_entity_poly.pdbx_strand_id
1 'polypeptide(L)'
;MKRINLLLVVFFLVGFVAEVFPQQNFSTSLHSTRQGKIHWYNKVENGGVGGFEVLTNVPITQLGCVECHDAVDANGNQYPANYTPGCVDCHATNSTWAVTQSDCLGCHGRERAIINMQLPDVHRSLGFTCMTCHKEEELHGDDGIAYNSMFEPGAIQADCSNSGCHAGFTHPNPGVDPHGGKLHCTSCHAQTNLACYSCHFESQVQTHLKRTYKQITGFVFLVNRTKDNKVHPATFQAITYEGKAGVAFGPSVAHTIVKTGARTCTDCHQNFGGQIPAITDFNADGVIKFATWNTADSTLSWHQGIVPFPANYQTSLKMDYLTYNGNVSDPVAPSKNWSVVKDVADLFQVLYCTPLTKQQMAKIGMDTTLVSVEPINNNIPSSFALEQNYPNPFNPSTTIRYSIPKSAYVELKVYDGLGNLVQALVNEYLSAGNYETKFNGANLSSGVYYYQINAGEFTATKKLVLMK
;
A
#
# COMPACT_ATOMS: atom_id res chain seq x y z
N MET A 1 1.04 25.31 -89.22
CA MET A 1 0.51 25.75 -87.92
C MET A 1 -0.01 24.52 -87.14
N LYS A 2 0.77 23.95 -86.27
CA LYS A 2 0.39 22.79 -85.44
C LYS A 2 -0.10 23.31 -84.08
N ARG A 3 -1.36 23.00 -83.76
CA ARG A 3 -1.93 23.33 -82.45
C ARG A 3 -1.44 22.28 -81.40
N ILE A 4 -0.75 22.72 -80.35
CA ILE A 4 -0.37 21.91 -79.25
C ILE A 4 -1.54 21.96 -78.24
N ASN A 5 -2.20 20.81 -78.02
CA ASN A 5 -3.16 20.65 -76.91
C ASN A 5 -2.41 20.44 -75.59
N LEU A 6 -2.54 21.38 -74.72
CA LEU A 6 -2.03 21.28 -73.33
C LEU A 6 -3.06 20.51 -72.51
N LEU A 7 -2.76 19.26 -72.19
CA LEU A 7 -3.53 18.47 -71.21
C LEU A 7 -3.13 18.92 -69.82
N LEU A 8 -4.05 19.59 -69.11
CA LEU A 8 -3.90 19.89 -67.69
C LEU A 8 -4.20 18.61 -66.93
N VAL A 9 -3.17 17.99 -66.39
CA VAL A 9 -3.32 16.89 -65.41
C VAL A 9 -3.46 17.55 -64.03
N VAL A 10 -4.70 17.58 -63.52
CA VAL A 10 -4.99 17.99 -62.12
C VAL A 10 -4.69 16.80 -61.24
N PHE A 11 -3.55 16.84 -60.54
CA PHE A 11 -3.27 15.95 -59.45
C PHE A 11 -4.15 16.36 -58.23
N PHE A 12 -5.18 15.57 -57.95
CA PHE A 12 -5.82 15.58 -56.66
C PHE A 12 -4.85 14.97 -55.64
N LEU A 13 -4.14 15.81 -54.92
CA LEU A 13 -3.50 15.44 -53.66
C LEU A 13 -4.63 15.23 -52.65
N VAL A 14 -5.08 13.98 -52.54
CA VAL A 14 -5.83 13.55 -51.35
C VAL A 14 -4.80 13.56 -50.23
N GLY A 15 -4.76 14.68 -49.51
CA GLY A 15 -4.06 14.74 -48.23
C GLY A 15 -4.76 13.77 -47.29
N PHE A 16 -4.19 12.61 -47.10
CA PHE A 16 -4.42 11.85 -45.86
C PHE A 16 -3.93 12.77 -44.74
N VAL A 17 -4.84 13.49 -44.13
CA VAL A 17 -4.64 13.97 -42.78
C VAL A 17 -4.67 12.68 -41.96
N ALA A 18 -3.50 12.09 -41.72
CA ALA A 18 -3.36 11.17 -40.61
C ALA A 18 -3.72 12.01 -39.40
N GLU A 19 -4.90 11.80 -38.83
CA GLU A 19 -5.18 12.24 -37.49
C GLU A 19 -4.09 11.59 -36.65
N VAL A 20 -3.14 12.42 -36.24
CA VAL A 20 -2.11 12.01 -35.26
C VAL A 20 -2.87 11.85 -33.99
N PHE A 21 -3.36 10.62 -33.74
CA PHE A 21 -3.84 10.26 -32.42
C PHE A 21 -2.70 10.50 -31.45
N PRO A 22 -2.95 11.07 -30.28
CA PRO A 22 -1.94 11.29 -29.25
C PRO A 22 -1.51 9.94 -28.64
N GLN A 23 -0.78 9.14 -29.39
CA GLN A 23 -0.26 7.84 -28.96
C GLN A 23 1.24 7.87 -28.68
N GLN A 24 1.88 9.05 -28.77
CA GLN A 24 3.33 9.13 -28.71
C GLN A 24 3.93 8.68 -27.38
N ASN A 25 3.16 8.71 -26.31
CA ASN A 25 3.66 8.47 -24.95
C ASN A 25 3.09 7.23 -24.25
N PHE A 26 2.21 6.44 -24.88
CA PHE A 26 1.65 5.24 -24.26
C PHE A 26 2.73 4.32 -23.67
N SER A 27 3.90 4.24 -24.31
CA SER A 27 5.03 3.43 -23.82
C SER A 27 5.56 3.85 -22.45
N THR A 28 5.30 5.07 -21.99
CA THR A 28 5.67 5.56 -20.67
C THR A 28 4.56 5.40 -19.65
N SER A 29 3.33 5.14 -20.08
CA SER A 29 2.18 5.01 -19.18
C SER A 29 2.32 3.83 -18.21
N LEU A 30 1.69 3.94 -17.06
CA LEU A 30 1.64 2.84 -16.09
C LEU A 30 0.93 1.59 -16.63
N HIS A 31 0.01 1.75 -17.60
CA HIS A 31 -0.65 0.63 -18.25
C HIS A 31 0.32 -0.15 -19.15
N SER A 32 1.11 0.53 -19.95
CA SER A 32 2.11 -0.10 -20.82
C SER A 32 3.27 -0.71 -20.03
N THR A 33 3.87 0.08 -19.13
CA THR A 33 5.06 -0.33 -18.38
C THR A 33 4.77 -1.32 -17.27
N ARG A 34 3.57 -1.27 -16.69
CA ARG A 34 3.16 -2.02 -15.51
C ARG A 34 4.07 -1.81 -14.31
N GLN A 35 4.84 -0.72 -14.34
CA GLN A 35 5.85 -0.44 -13.33
C GLN A 35 5.28 -0.39 -11.93
N GLY A 36 4.03 0.04 -11.77
CA GLY A 36 3.35 0.02 -10.48
C GLY A 36 3.30 -1.36 -9.81
N LYS A 37 3.10 -2.44 -10.58
CA LYS A 37 3.14 -3.81 -10.04
C LYS A 37 4.56 -4.27 -9.78
N ILE A 38 5.46 -4.00 -10.71
CA ILE A 38 6.89 -4.33 -10.60
C ILE A 38 7.45 -3.70 -9.33
N HIS A 39 7.16 -2.44 -9.09
CA HIS A 39 7.62 -1.71 -7.92
C HIS A 39 7.11 -2.31 -6.60
N TRP A 40 5.87 -2.78 -6.54
CA TRP A 40 5.34 -3.42 -5.35
C TRP A 40 5.88 -4.84 -5.10
N TYR A 41 6.23 -5.54 -6.16
CA TYR A 41 6.61 -6.95 -6.10
C TYR A 41 8.12 -7.17 -6.06
N ASN A 42 8.87 -6.46 -6.90
CA ASN A 42 10.28 -6.75 -7.17
C ASN A 42 11.18 -6.24 -6.04
N LYS A 43 12.10 -7.10 -5.60
CA LYS A 43 13.06 -6.78 -4.54
C LYS A 43 14.07 -5.69 -4.94
N VAL A 44 14.46 -5.62 -6.20
CA VAL A 44 15.44 -4.63 -6.69
C VAL A 44 14.85 -3.22 -6.61
N GLU A 45 13.61 -3.04 -7.06
CA GLU A 45 12.90 -1.75 -6.99
C GLU A 45 12.67 -1.29 -5.53
N ASN A 46 12.66 -2.23 -4.59
CA ASN A 46 12.57 -1.95 -3.15
C ASN A 46 13.93 -1.95 -2.43
N GLY A 47 15.02 -1.73 -3.16
CA GLY A 47 16.37 -1.67 -2.60
C GLY A 47 16.89 -3.01 -2.05
N GLY A 48 16.37 -4.12 -2.53
CA GLY A 48 16.78 -5.46 -2.15
C GLY A 48 16.16 -6.00 -0.85
N VAL A 49 15.39 -5.16 -0.14
CA VAL A 49 14.87 -5.49 1.21
C VAL A 49 13.35 -5.60 1.29
N GLY A 50 12.65 -5.33 0.20
CA GLY A 50 11.19 -5.32 0.14
C GLY A 50 10.65 -6.05 -1.09
N GLY A 51 9.31 -6.03 -1.24
CA GLY A 51 8.61 -6.72 -2.31
C GLY A 51 8.37 -8.20 -2.03
N PHE A 52 7.27 -8.72 -2.58
CA PHE A 52 6.92 -10.14 -2.40
C PHE A 52 7.94 -11.10 -3.01
N GLU A 53 8.79 -10.63 -3.92
CA GLU A 53 9.89 -11.42 -4.46
C GLU A 53 10.91 -11.84 -3.38
N VAL A 54 11.11 -11.01 -2.34
CA VAL A 54 11.98 -11.37 -1.19
C VAL A 54 11.40 -12.57 -0.44
N LEU A 55 10.08 -12.59 -0.28
CA LEU A 55 9.38 -13.66 0.43
C LEU A 55 9.37 -14.96 -0.37
N THR A 56 9.06 -14.87 -1.66
CA THR A 56 8.74 -16.01 -2.52
C THR A 56 9.94 -16.53 -3.30
N ASN A 57 10.93 -15.69 -3.52
CA ASN A 57 12.07 -15.94 -4.43
C ASN A 57 11.61 -16.30 -5.87
N VAL A 58 10.39 -15.91 -6.25
CA VAL A 58 9.83 -16.09 -7.59
C VAL A 58 9.91 -14.75 -8.33
N PRO A 59 10.66 -14.65 -9.44
CA PRO A 59 10.74 -13.40 -10.21
C PRO A 59 9.37 -12.99 -10.77
N ILE A 60 9.08 -11.70 -10.80
CA ILE A 60 7.82 -11.18 -11.37
C ILE A 60 7.60 -11.58 -12.83
N THR A 61 8.69 -11.83 -13.56
CA THR A 61 8.65 -12.29 -14.95
C THR A 61 8.08 -13.69 -15.13
N GLN A 62 8.05 -14.49 -14.06
CA GLN A 62 7.40 -15.79 -14.01
C GLN A 62 5.93 -15.70 -13.62
N LEU A 63 5.52 -14.53 -13.11
CA LEU A 63 4.16 -14.23 -12.72
C LEU A 63 3.57 -13.27 -13.76
N GLY A 64 2.71 -13.73 -14.60
CA GLY A 64 2.01 -12.85 -15.53
C GLY A 64 1.26 -11.73 -14.80
N CYS A 65 1.07 -10.60 -15.43
CA CYS A 65 0.21 -9.53 -14.89
C CYS A 65 -1.17 -10.01 -14.51
N VAL A 66 -1.62 -10.91 -15.30
CA VAL A 66 -2.95 -11.47 -15.35
C VAL A 66 -3.21 -12.37 -14.17
N GLU A 67 -2.21 -13.14 -13.79
CA GLU A 67 -2.35 -14.19 -12.80
C GLU A 67 -2.65 -13.63 -11.41
N CYS A 68 -2.10 -12.47 -11.09
CA CYS A 68 -2.39 -11.80 -9.81
C CYS A 68 -3.72 -11.02 -9.80
N HIS A 69 -4.36 -10.79 -10.96
CA HIS A 69 -5.48 -9.84 -11.05
C HIS A 69 -6.71 -10.33 -11.82
N ASP A 70 -6.82 -11.63 -12.15
CA ASP A 70 -7.95 -12.20 -12.91
C ASP A 70 -8.31 -11.39 -14.17
N ALA A 71 -7.31 -10.86 -14.86
CA ALA A 71 -7.55 -10.06 -16.05
C ALA A 71 -7.97 -10.96 -17.23
N VAL A 72 -9.01 -10.55 -17.87
CA VAL A 72 -9.51 -11.20 -19.08
C VAL A 72 -9.68 -10.16 -20.19
N ASP A 73 -9.50 -10.59 -21.44
CA ASP A 73 -9.78 -9.75 -22.60
C ASP A 73 -11.30 -9.48 -22.74
N ALA A 74 -11.68 -8.67 -23.72
CA ALA A 74 -13.07 -8.34 -23.98
C ALA A 74 -13.94 -9.57 -24.30
N ASN A 75 -13.34 -10.70 -24.67
CA ASN A 75 -14.01 -11.97 -24.96
C ASN A 75 -14.04 -12.93 -23.76
N GLY A 76 -13.46 -12.53 -22.63
CA GLY A 76 -13.40 -13.34 -21.41
C GLY A 76 -12.24 -14.35 -21.40
N ASN A 77 -11.29 -14.28 -22.33
CA ASN A 77 -10.12 -15.13 -22.34
C ASN A 77 -9.04 -14.57 -21.40
N GLN A 78 -8.36 -15.44 -20.68
CA GLN A 78 -7.22 -15.03 -19.85
C GLN A 78 -6.04 -14.59 -20.72
N TYR A 79 -5.40 -13.51 -20.34
CA TYR A 79 -4.18 -13.06 -20.98
C TYR A 79 -3.00 -13.99 -20.67
N PRO A 80 -2.05 -14.19 -21.57
CA PRO A 80 -0.85 -14.99 -21.31
C PRO A 80 0.07 -14.34 -20.25
N ALA A 81 0.89 -15.16 -19.60
CA ALA A 81 1.74 -14.79 -18.49
C ALA A 81 2.62 -13.54 -18.73
N ASN A 82 3.19 -13.39 -19.88
CA ASN A 82 4.07 -12.25 -20.25
C ASN A 82 3.37 -11.19 -21.08
N TYR A 83 2.08 -11.08 -20.93
CA TYR A 83 1.28 -10.16 -21.72
C TYR A 83 1.63 -8.70 -21.40
N THR A 84 1.81 -7.90 -22.45
CA THR A 84 1.96 -6.44 -22.33
C THR A 84 0.70 -5.79 -22.87
N PRO A 85 -0.01 -4.98 -22.08
CA PRO A 85 -1.20 -4.28 -22.54
C PRO A 85 -0.91 -3.43 -23.77
N GLY A 86 -1.85 -3.45 -24.71
CA GLY A 86 -1.81 -2.67 -25.93
C GLY A 86 -3.13 -1.94 -26.19
N CYS A 87 -3.19 -1.22 -27.27
CA CYS A 87 -4.37 -0.39 -27.61
C CYS A 87 -5.67 -1.19 -27.63
N VAL A 88 -5.63 -2.41 -28.16
CA VAL A 88 -6.82 -3.26 -28.35
C VAL A 88 -7.43 -3.81 -27.07
N ASP A 89 -6.71 -3.72 -25.95
CA ASP A 89 -7.22 -4.19 -24.65
C ASP A 89 -8.23 -3.22 -24.03
N CYS A 90 -8.09 -1.96 -24.36
CA CYS A 90 -9.00 -0.91 -23.93
C CYS A 90 -9.91 -0.48 -25.09
N HIS A 91 -9.36 -0.36 -26.30
CA HIS A 91 -10.10 0.01 -27.47
C HIS A 91 -10.58 -1.25 -28.19
N ALA A 92 -11.84 -1.58 -28.00
CA ALA A 92 -12.44 -2.70 -28.73
C ALA A 92 -12.21 -2.56 -30.23
N THR A 93 -12.02 -3.68 -30.92
CA THR A 93 -11.80 -3.76 -32.39
C THR A 93 -13.00 -3.29 -33.21
N ASN A 94 -13.99 -2.63 -32.59
CA ASN A 94 -15.09 -2.01 -33.27
C ASN A 94 -14.64 -0.72 -33.99
N SER A 95 -15.35 -0.33 -34.99
CA SER A 95 -15.06 0.84 -35.84
C SER A 95 -15.06 2.19 -35.12
N THR A 96 -15.41 2.24 -33.82
CA THR A 96 -15.55 3.47 -33.06
C THR A 96 -14.42 3.73 -32.09
N TRP A 97 -13.55 2.77 -31.80
CA TRP A 97 -12.47 2.86 -30.82
C TRP A 97 -12.93 3.36 -29.44
N ALA A 98 -14.20 3.20 -29.12
CA ALA A 98 -14.76 3.68 -27.87
C ALA A 98 -14.39 2.74 -26.71
N VAL A 99 -13.87 3.33 -25.64
CA VAL A 99 -13.58 2.61 -24.39
C VAL A 99 -14.83 2.56 -23.52
N THR A 100 -15.11 1.41 -22.96
CA THR A 100 -16.23 1.21 -22.03
C THR A 100 -15.74 0.89 -20.62
N GLN A 101 -16.61 1.05 -19.64
CA GLN A 101 -16.27 0.67 -18.26
C GLN A 101 -15.93 -0.82 -18.12
N SER A 102 -16.52 -1.70 -18.94
CA SER A 102 -16.23 -3.13 -18.90
C SER A 102 -14.80 -3.45 -19.32
N ASP A 103 -14.21 -2.69 -20.24
CA ASP A 103 -12.83 -2.87 -20.65
C ASP A 103 -11.86 -2.60 -19.48
N CYS A 104 -12.12 -1.53 -18.73
CA CYS A 104 -11.36 -1.22 -17.52
C CYS A 104 -11.49 -2.34 -16.47
N LEU A 105 -12.71 -2.81 -16.23
CA LEU A 105 -13.01 -3.80 -15.20
C LEU A 105 -12.50 -5.20 -15.55
N GLY A 106 -12.14 -5.46 -16.78
CA GLY A 106 -11.42 -6.67 -17.19
C GLY A 106 -10.12 -6.84 -16.40
N CYS A 107 -9.37 -5.76 -16.24
CA CYS A 107 -8.08 -5.75 -15.52
C CYS A 107 -8.19 -5.23 -14.08
N HIS A 108 -9.10 -4.30 -13.80
CA HIS A 108 -9.27 -3.69 -12.47
C HIS A 108 -10.21 -4.53 -11.58
N GLY A 109 -9.74 -5.74 -11.21
CA GLY A 109 -10.54 -6.73 -10.47
C GLY A 109 -11.00 -6.29 -9.08
N ARG A 110 -10.30 -5.35 -8.42
CA ARG A 110 -10.73 -4.79 -7.13
C ARG A 110 -11.95 -3.90 -7.30
N GLU A 111 -11.93 -3.04 -8.29
CA GLU A 111 -13.04 -2.14 -8.63
C GLU A 111 -14.24 -2.95 -9.14
N ARG A 112 -14.00 -3.98 -9.95
CA ARG A 112 -15.04 -4.95 -10.35
C ARG A 112 -15.70 -5.61 -9.16
N ALA A 113 -14.91 -6.03 -8.15
CA ALA A 113 -15.45 -6.63 -6.93
C ALA A 113 -16.30 -5.63 -6.11
N ILE A 114 -15.87 -4.37 -5.99
CA ILE A 114 -16.63 -3.30 -5.35
C ILE A 114 -18.00 -3.13 -6.01
N ILE A 115 -18.03 -3.13 -7.34
CA ILE A 115 -19.28 -3.00 -8.11
C ILE A 115 -20.16 -4.24 -7.95
N ASN A 116 -19.59 -5.44 -8.07
CA ASN A 116 -20.33 -6.70 -7.94
C ASN A 116 -20.92 -6.90 -6.52
N MET A 117 -20.23 -6.42 -5.50
CA MET A 117 -20.75 -6.41 -4.12
C MET A 117 -21.77 -5.28 -3.87
N GLN A 118 -22.05 -4.46 -4.88
CA GLN A 118 -22.97 -3.32 -4.77
C GLN A 118 -22.59 -2.36 -3.64
N LEU A 119 -21.31 -2.20 -3.36
CA LEU A 119 -20.86 -1.24 -2.34
C LEU A 119 -21.23 0.17 -2.79
N PRO A 120 -21.70 1.04 -1.88
CA PRO A 120 -22.23 2.36 -2.26
C PRO A 120 -21.13 3.26 -2.81
N ASP A 121 -21.47 4.02 -3.85
CA ASP A 121 -20.64 5.12 -4.36
C ASP A 121 -21.55 6.17 -4.98
N VAL A 122 -21.45 7.41 -4.51
CA VAL A 122 -22.32 8.50 -4.94
C VAL A 122 -22.12 8.86 -6.41
N HIS A 123 -20.87 8.80 -6.90
CA HIS A 123 -20.58 9.16 -8.28
C HIS A 123 -21.15 8.11 -9.24
N ARG A 124 -21.00 6.84 -8.91
CA ARG A 124 -21.58 5.73 -9.67
C ARG A 124 -23.11 5.79 -9.65
N SER A 125 -23.74 6.17 -8.53
CA SER A 125 -25.19 6.32 -8.45
C SER A 125 -25.73 7.47 -9.31
N LEU A 126 -24.87 8.44 -9.64
CA LEU A 126 -25.15 9.54 -10.58
C LEU A 126 -24.83 9.21 -12.04
N GLY A 127 -24.45 7.95 -12.33
CA GLY A 127 -24.12 7.50 -13.68
C GLY A 127 -22.70 7.78 -14.13
N PHE A 128 -21.80 8.16 -13.21
CA PHE A 128 -20.38 8.34 -13.54
C PHE A 128 -19.72 6.99 -13.84
N THR A 129 -18.90 6.99 -14.87
CA THR A 129 -18.06 5.84 -15.28
C THR A 129 -16.60 6.11 -14.93
N CYS A 130 -15.74 5.12 -15.17
CA CYS A 130 -14.29 5.27 -14.96
C CYS A 130 -13.75 6.50 -15.72
N MET A 131 -14.15 6.67 -16.97
CA MET A 131 -13.70 7.75 -17.86
C MET A 131 -14.20 9.15 -17.45
N THR A 132 -15.13 9.23 -16.52
CA THR A 132 -15.58 10.54 -15.99
C THR A 132 -14.49 11.23 -15.19
N CYS A 133 -13.69 10.45 -14.44
CA CYS A 133 -12.59 10.92 -13.59
C CYS A 133 -11.21 10.66 -14.20
N HIS A 134 -11.00 9.46 -14.77
CA HIS A 134 -9.74 9.08 -15.41
C HIS A 134 -9.76 9.51 -16.87
N LYS A 135 -8.86 10.42 -17.24
CA LYS A 135 -8.78 10.99 -18.58
C LYS A 135 -7.75 10.27 -19.44
N GLU A 136 -7.86 10.46 -20.75
CA GLU A 136 -6.98 9.84 -21.71
C GLU A 136 -5.51 10.20 -21.47
N GLU A 137 -5.23 11.46 -21.09
CA GLU A 137 -3.90 11.95 -20.84
C GLU A 137 -3.20 11.16 -19.71
N GLU A 138 -3.96 10.81 -18.65
CA GLU A 138 -3.48 9.97 -17.54
C GLU A 138 -3.24 8.54 -18.00
N LEU A 139 -4.17 7.98 -18.80
CA LEU A 139 -4.14 6.59 -19.22
C LEU A 139 -3.07 6.33 -20.28
N HIS A 140 -2.83 7.31 -21.17
CA HIS A 140 -1.85 7.22 -22.24
C HIS A 140 -0.45 7.71 -21.84
N GLY A 141 -0.30 8.40 -20.68
CA GLY A 141 0.98 8.94 -20.24
C GLY A 141 1.42 10.15 -21.09
N ASP A 142 0.50 11.05 -21.42
CA ASP A 142 0.72 12.15 -22.36
C ASP A 142 1.74 13.19 -21.88
N ASP A 143 2.07 13.20 -20.58
CA ASP A 143 3.18 13.99 -20.02
C ASP A 143 4.56 13.41 -20.37
N GLY A 144 4.63 12.20 -20.91
CA GLY A 144 5.85 11.51 -21.29
C GLY A 144 6.71 11.06 -20.09
N ILE A 145 6.18 11.13 -18.88
CA ILE A 145 6.88 10.74 -17.66
C ILE A 145 6.59 9.29 -17.35
N ALA A 146 7.64 8.49 -17.16
CA ALA A 146 7.52 7.12 -16.71
C ALA A 146 7.45 7.09 -15.17
N TYR A 147 6.30 6.76 -14.63
CA TYR A 147 6.08 6.63 -13.19
C TYR A 147 6.32 5.19 -12.72
N ASN A 148 6.88 5.05 -11.51
CA ASN A 148 7.01 3.74 -10.85
C ASN A 148 5.72 3.33 -10.16
N SER A 149 4.83 4.27 -9.84
CA SER A 149 3.57 3.98 -9.19
C SER A 149 2.52 5.05 -9.41
N MET A 150 1.26 4.66 -9.37
CA MET A 150 0.11 5.56 -9.33
C MET A 150 0.13 6.55 -8.14
N PHE A 151 0.93 6.30 -7.12
CA PHE A 151 1.03 7.17 -5.94
C PHE A 151 2.08 8.26 -6.06
N GLU A 152 2.88 8.26 -7.12
CA GLU A 152 3.81 9.35 -7.38
C GLU A 152 3.06 10.64 -7.79
N PRO A 153 3.62 11.81 -7.46
CA PRO A 153 3.03 13.08 -7.87
C PRO A 153 2.92 13.17 -9.40
N GLY A 154 1.72 13.42 -9.93
CA GLY A 154 1.46 13.51 -11.37
C GLY A 154 0.97 12.21 -12.02
N ALA A 155 1.27 11.04 -11.46
CA ALA A 155 0.92 9.75 -12.06
C ALA A 155 -0.60 9.53 -12.21
N ILE A 156 -1.39 10.02 -11.26
CA ILE A 156 -2.85 10.03 -11.31
C ILE A 156 -3.33 11.47 -11.15
N GLN A 157 -4.13 11.93 -12.09
CA GLN A 157 -4.69 13.28 -12.11
C GLN A 157 -6.08 13.34 -11.49
N ALA A 158 -6.77 12.20 -11.39
CA ALA A 158 -8.09 12.13 -10.77
C ALA A 158 -8.00 12.47 -9.26
N ASP A 159 -8.58 13.58 -8.85
CA ASP A 159 -8.62 14.05 -7.46
C ASP A 159 -9.95 14.74 -7.16
N CYS A 160 -10.40 14.67 -5.89
CA CYS A 160 -11.63 15.32 -5.46
C CYS A 160 -11.62 16.83 -5.70
N SER A 161 -10.45 17.46 -5.60
CA SER A 161 -10.27 18.93 -5.74
C SER A 161 -10.09 19.39 -7.17
N ASN A 162 -10.19 18.52 -8.17
CA ASN A 162 -10.02 18.89 -9.57
C ASN A 162 -11.03 19.96 -10.03
N SER A 163 -10.60 20.76 -10.99
CA SER A 163 -11.44 21.73 -11.67
C SER A 163 -12.69 21.05 -12.26
N GLY A 164 -13.86 21.61 -12.00
CA GLY A 164 -15.13 21.04 -12.42
C GLY A 164 -15.71 19.95 -11.51
N CYS A 165 -14.95 19.54 -10.45
CA CYS A 165 -15.45 18.63 -9.41
C CYS A 165 -15.71 19.41 -8.12
N HIS A 166 -14.87 19.23 -7.09
CA HIS A 166 -15.00 19.89 -5.80
C HIS A 166 -13.89 20.95 -5.59
N ALA A 167 -13.44 21.61 -6.66
CA ALA A 167 -12.43 22.64 -6.61
C ALA A 167 -12.81 23.76 -5.63
N GLY A 168 -11.92 24.06 -4.68
CA GLY A 168 -12.16 25.07 -3.66
C GLY A 168 -13.26 24.74 -2.66
N PHE A 169 -13.81 23.51 -2.69
CA PHE A 169 -14.84 23.11 -1.73
C PHE A 169 -14.24 23.05 -0.32
N THR A 170 -14.88 23.74 0.59
CA THR A 170 -14.64 23.64 2.04
C THR A 170 -15.96 23.33 2.72
N HIS A 171 -15.93 22.57 3.79
CA HIS A 171 -17.13 22.35 4.58
C HIS A 171 -17.66 23.70 5.09
N PRO A 172 -18.95 24.02 4.85
CA PRO A 172 -19.52 25.33 5.19
C PRO A 172 -19.57 25.57 6.71
N ASN A 173 -19.49 24.49 7.50
CA ASN A 173 -19.41 24.57 8.95
C ASN A 173 -18.01 24.16 9.41
N PRO A 174 -17.23 25.07 10.05
CA PRO A 174 -15.91 24.74 10.60
C PRO A 174 -15.92 23.57 11.61
N GLY A 175 -17.06 23.29 12.24
CA GLY A 175 -17.24 22.12 13.10
C GLY A 175 -17.29 20.78 12.36
N VAL A 176 -17.45 20.79 11.02
CA VAL A 176 -17.51 19.56 10.20
C VAL A 176 -16.11 19.09 9.80
N ASP A 177 -15.15 20.00 9.61
CA ASP A 177 -13.73 19.65 9.44
C ASP A 177 -12.84 20.37 10.46
N PRO A 178 -12.80 19.93 11.71
CA PRO A 178 -11.93 20.50 12.73
C PRO A 178 -10.44 20.19 12.51
N HIS A 179 -10.09 19.37 11.52
CA HIS A 179 -8.72 18.92 11.28
C HIS A 179 -7.91 19.90 10.41
N GLY A 180 -8.54 20.94 9.87
CA GLY A 180 -7.88 21.98 9.10
C GLY A 180 -7.17 21.45 7.86
N GLY A 181 -7.81 20.55 7.11
CA GLY A 181 -7.28 19.97 5.88
C GLY A 181 -6.17 18.93 6.04
N LYS A 182 -5.92 18.45 7.27
CA LYS A 182 -4.92 17.39 7.54
C LYS A 182 -5.43 15.99 7.20
N LEU A 183 -6.73 15.85 7.02
CA LEU A 183 -7.34 14.61 6.50
C LEU A 183 -7.67 14.81 5.02
N HIS A 184 -7.46 13.79 4.22
CA HIS A 184 -7.99 13.76 2.87
C HIS A 184 -9.51 13.48 2.91
N CYS A 185 -10.26 13.97 1.93
CA CYS A 185 -11.71 13.81 1.85
C CYS A 185 -12.17 12.35 2.02
N THR A 186 -11.42 11.42 1.43
CA THR A 186 -11.70 9.99 1.50
C THR A 186 -11.59 9.39 2.90
N SER A 187 -10.88 10.04 3.84
CA SER A 187 -10.81 9.55 5.23
C SER A 187 -12.18 9.55 5.92
N CYS A 188 -13.06 10.48 5.53
CA CYS A 188 -14.43 10.53 6.01
C CYS A 188 -15.43 9.93 5.00
N HIS A 189 -15.24 10.21 3.72
CA HIS A 189 -16.24 9.91 2.68
C HIS A 189 -16.06 8.52 2.05
N ALA A 190 -14.90 7.88 2.10
CA ALA A 190 -14.77 6.49 1.65
C ALA A 190 -15.35 5.54 2.71
N GLN A 191 -16.42 4.83 2.38
CA GLN A 191 -17.13 4.01 3.35
C GLN A 191 -16.34 2.78 3.80
N THR A 192 -15.69 2.10 2.86
CA THR A 192 -14.90 0.90 3.13
C THR A 192 -13.79 0.73 2.11
N ASN A 193 -12.75 0.02 2.51
CA ASN A 193 -11.79 -0.59 1.59
C ASN A 193 -12.20 -2.03 1.29
N LEU A 194 -11.57 -2.60 0.25
CA LEU A 194 -11.65 -4.01 -0.10
C LEU A 194 -10.24 -4.59 -0.12
N ALA A 195 -10.05 -5.75 0.49
CA ALA A 195 -8.82 -6.54 0.38
C ALA A 195 -9.13 -8.00 0.03
N CYS A 196 -8.27 -8.59 -0.81
CA CYS A 196 -8.26 -10.03 -1.03
C CYS A 196 -7.43 -10.66 0.09
N TYR A 197 -8.09 -11.37 1.01
CA TYR A 197 -7.43 -11.90 2.20
C TYR A 197 -6.72 -13.21 1.91
N SER A 198 -5.43 -13.29 2.27
CA SER A 198 -4.56 -14.46 2.14
C SER A 198 -4.60 -15.11 0.74
N CYS A 199 -3.86 -14.52 -0.18
CA CYS A 199 -3.61 -15.14 -1.47
C CYS A 199 -2.66 -16.34 -1.28
N HIS A 200 -3.11 -17.54 -1.64
CA HIS A 200 -2.31 -18.75 -1.64
C HIS A 200 -1.42 -18.77 -2.89
N PHE A 201 -0.17 -18.36 -2.72
CA PHE A 201 0.70 -18.03 -3.83
C PHE A 201 1.24 -19.26 -4.58
N GLU A 202 1.28 -20.44 -3.94
CA GLU A 202 1.61 -21.71 -4.58
C GLU A 202 0.65 -22.04 -5.72
N SER A 203 -0.65 -21.79 -5.53
CA SER A 203 -1.63 -21.99 -6.61
C SER A 203 -1.35 -21.07 -7.78
N GLN A 204 -0.96 -19.83 -7.49
CA GLN A 204 -0.59 -18.85 -8.51
C GLN A 204 0.64 -19.29 -9.31
N VAL A 205 1.70 -19.72 -8.62
CA VAL A 205 2.97 -20.12 -9.23
C VAL A 205 2.84 -21.42 -10.03
N GLN A 206 2.11 -22.41 -9.49
CA GLN A 206 2.07 -23.75 -10.08
C GLN A 206 0.98 -23.93 -11.14
N THR A 207 -0.13 -23.24 -11.01
CA THR A 207 -1.32 -23.50 -11.84
C THR A 207 -1.95 -22.24 -12.42
N HIS A 208 -1.36 -21.07 -12.18
CA HIS A 208 -1.90 -19.78 -12.61
C HIS A 208 -3.30 -19.47 -12.08
N LEU A 209 -3.74 -20.19 -11.03
CA LEU A 209 -5.02 -19.96 -10.38
C LEU A 209 -4.87 -18.99 -9.22
N LYS A 210 -5.56 -17.87 -9.30
CA LYS A 210 -5.66 -16.93 -8.18
C LYS A 210 -6.59 -17.51 -7.12
N ARG A 211 -6.02 -17.92 -6.01
CA ARG A 211 -6.73 -18.48 -4.89
C ARG A 211 -6.60 -17.59 -3.67
N THR A 212 -7.70 -17.00 -3.23
CA THR A 212 -7.79 -16.23 -1.99
C THR A 212 -8.84 -16.85 -1.08
N TYR A 213 -8.65 -16.72 0.23
CA TYR A 213 -9.67 -17.19 1.16
C TYR A 213 -10.99 -16.45 0.96
N LYS A 214 -10.94 -15.11 0.98
CA LYS A 214 -12.14 -14.27 0.87
C LYS A 214 -11.77 -12.84 0.51
N GLN A 215 -12.69 -12.14 -0.12
CA GLN A 215 -12.66 -10.68 -0.19
C GLN A 215 -13.31 -10.12 1.07
N ILE A 216 -12.61 -9.23 1.78
CA ILE A 216 -13.07 -8.61 3.01
C ILE A 216 -13.28 -7.11 2.82
N THR A 217 -14.30 -6.58 3.49
CA THR A 217 -14.70 -5.17 3.46
C THR A 217 -15.10 -4.71 4.85
N GLY A 218 -15.60 -3.49 4.99
CA GLY A 218 -16.10 -2.95 6.25
C GLY A 218 -15.02 -2.31 7.12
N PHE A 219 -13.79 -2.24 6.64
CA PHE A 219 -12.65 -1.66 7.36
C PHE A 219 -12.01 -0.51 6.58
N VAL A 220 -11.31 0.36 7.30
CA VAL A 220 -10.46 1.41 6.73
C VAL A 220 -9.22 1.58 7.61
N PHE A 221 -8.06 1.21 7.10
CA PHE A 221 -6.80 1.59 7.73
C PHE A 221 -6.54 3.07 7.53
N LEU A 222 -6.02 3.74 8.56
CA LEU A 222 -5.61 5.14 8.48
C LEU A 222 -4.08 5.26 8.48
N VAL A 223 -3.54 5.91 7.45
CA VAL A 223 -2.10 6.13 7.25
C VAL A 223 -1.84 7.58 6.84
N ASN A 224 -0.60 8.04 7.02
CA ASN A 224 -0.15 9.29 6.42
C ASN A 224 0.36 9.01 5.01
N ARG A 225 -0.29 9.57 3.96
CA ARG A 225 0.18 9.43 2.58
C ARG A 225 1.36 10.37 2.31
N THR A 226 2.43 9.85 1.70
CA THR A 226 3.66 10.63 1.47
C THR A 226 3.49 11.74 0.44
N LYS A 227 2.59 11.57 -0.53
CA LYS A 227 2.35 12.54 -1.62
C LYS A 227 1.90 13.92 -1.12
N ASP A 228 1.06 13.98 -0.09
CA ASP A 228 0.40 15.20 0.39
C ASP A 228 0.47 15.38 1.91
N ASN A 229 1.09 14.46 2.62
CA ASN A 229 1.21 14.45 4.09
C ASN A 229 -0.14 14.53 4.82
N LYS A 230 -1.20 14.01 4.20
CA LYS A 230 -2.53 13.92 4.82
C LYS A 230 -2.81 12.51 5.28
N VAL A 231 -3.72 12.37 6.22
CA VAL A 231 -4.26 11.05 6.59
C VAL A 231 -5.20 10.57 5.50
N HIS A 232 -4.95 9.35 5.02
CA HIS A 232 -5.71 8.68 3.97
C HIS A 232 -6.15 7.29 4.41
N PRO A 233 -7.21 6.76 3.77
CA PRO A 233 -7.46 5.32 3.79
C PRO A 233 -6.31 4.54 3.21
N ALA A 234 -6.06 3.36 3.77
CA ALA A 234 -5.14 2.37 3.21
C ALA A 234 -5.79 1.00 3.11
N THR A 235 -5.31 0.22 2.17
CA THR A 235 -5.66 -1.19 2.03
C THR A 235 -4.39 -2.03 2.01
N PHE A 236 -4.57 -3.35 1.95
CA PHE A 236 -3.44 -4.27 1.94
C PHE A 236 -3.66 -5.42 0.96
N GLN A 237 -2.56 -6.10 0.65
CA GLN A 237 -2.51 -7.40 0.01
C GLN A 237 -1.74 -8.35 0.92
N ALA A 238 -2.36 -9.45 1.33
CA ALA A 238 -1.70 -10.51 2.09
C ALA A 238 -1.50 -11.74 1.19
N ILE A 239 -0.32 -12.36 1.28
CA ILE A 239 0.00 -13.60 0.57
C ILE A 239 0.58 -14.62 1.55
N THR A 240 0.42 -15.90 1.23
CA THR A 240 1.16 -17.00 1.87
C THR A 240 1.87 -17.82 0.81
N TYR A 241 3.08 -18.27 1.12
CA TYR A 241 3.92 -19.05 0.23
C TYR A 241 4.90 -19.91 1.02
N GLU A 242 4.87 -21.22 0.81
CA GLU A 242 5.77 -22.19 1.44
C GLU A 242 5.90 -22.01 2.96
N GLY A 243 4.77 -21.85 3.63
CA GLY A 243 4.72 -21.68 5.08
C GLY A 243 5.14 -20.29 5.59
N LYS A 244 5.44 -19.35 4.69
CA LYS A 244 5.72 -17.95 5.00
C LYS A 244 4.50 -17.09 4.74
N ALA A 245 4.46 -15.93 5.38
CA ALA A 245 3.42 -14.91 5.18
C ALA A 245 4.02 -13.56 4.85
N GLY A 246 3.40 -12.85 3.90
CA GLY A 246 3.77 -11.50 3.54
C GLY A 246 2.55 -10.59 3.44
N VAL A 247 2.73 -9.33 3.80
CA VAL A 247 1.70 -8.31 3.62
C VAL A 247 2.30 -7.01 3.11
N ALA A 248 1.59 -6.37 2.20
CA ALA A 248 1.94 -5.06 1.66
C ALA A 248 0.78 -4.09 1.88
N PHE A 249 1.06 -2.95 2.50
CA PHE A 249 0.12 -1.86 2.74
C PHE A 249 0.44 -0.66 1.88
N GLY A 250 -0.61 0.02 1.42
CA GLY A 250 -0.48 1.28 0.72
C GLY A 250 -1.76 2.10 0.75
N PRO A 251 -1.68 3.39 0.40
CA PRO A 251 -2.85 4.23 0.30
C PRO A 251 -3.89 3.60 -0.62
N SER A 252 -5.15 3.79 -0.32
CA SER A 252 -6.25 3.29 -1.14
C SER A 252 -7.08 4.44 -1.67
N VAL A 253 -7.34 4.40 -2.97
CA VAL A 253 -8.39 5.21 -3.56
C VAL A 253 -9.64 4.35 -3.53
N ALA A 254 -10.45 4.52 -2.48
CA ALA A 254 -11.66 3.74 -2.32
C ALA A 254 -12.76 4.28 -3.24
N HIS A 255 -13.22 3.47 -4.20
CA HIS A 255 -14.38 3.77 -5.04
C HIS A 255 -15.69 3.38 -4.30
N THR A 256 -15.81 3.90 -3.06
CA THR A 256 -16.96 3.69 -2.16
C THR A 256 -17.34 5.01 -1.48
N ILE A 257 -17.34 6.08 -2.27
CA ILE A 257 -17.55 7.44 -1.77
C ILE A 257 -19.03 7.68 -1.46
N VAL A 258 -19.32 8.16 -0.27
CA VAL A 258 -20.66 8.49 0.17
C VAL A 258 -20.78 9.98 0.52
N LYS A 259 -21.91 10.59 0.15
CA LYS A 259 -22.27 11.95 0.55
C LYS A 259 -22.94 11.92 1.93
N THR A 260 -23.95 11.07 2.07
CA THR A 260 -24.69 10.85 3.32
C THR A 260 -24.15 9.62 4.02
N GLY A 261 -23.95 9.68 5.34
CA GLY A 261 -23.32 8.59 6.10
C GLY A 261 -21.80 8.60 6.05
N ALA A 262 -21.18 9.73 5.68
CA ALA A 262 -19.76 9.96 5.90
C ALA A 262 -19.41 9.82 7.38
N ARG A 263 -18.18 9.43 7.68
CA ARG A 263 -17.71 9.22 9.06
C ARG A 263 -17.82 10.48 9.88
N THR A 264 -18.26 10.30 11.11
CA THR A 264 -18.40 11.32 12.13
C THR A 264 -17.21 11.28 13.12
N CYS A 265 -17.20 12.21 14.07
CA CYS A 265 -16.15 12.24 15.10
C CYS A 265 -16.08 10.94 15.90
N THR A 266 -17.23 10.32 16.21
CA THR A 266 -17.31 9.07 17.00
C THR A 266 -16.73 7.87 16.27
N ASP A 267 -16.70 7.88 14.94
CA ASP A 267 -16.15 6.80 14.14
C ASP A 267 -14.62 6.75 14.18
N CYS A 268 -13.96 7.85 14.61
CA CYS A 268 -12.50 7.96 14.67
C CYS A 268 -11.99 8.29 16.08
N HIS A 269 -12.79 8.93 16.93
CA HIS A 269 -12.36 9.41 18.25
C HIS A 269 -13.10 8.69 19.38
N GLN A 270 -12.39 7.77 20.03
CA GLN A 270 -12.94 7.02 21.15
C GLN A 270 -13.38 7.93 22.33
N ASN A 271 -12.72 9.08 22.52
CA ASN A 271 -13.06 10.06 23.56
C ASN A 271 -14.38 10.79 23.32
N PHE A 272 -15.02 10.65 22.17
CA PHE A 272 -16.38 11.15 21.91
C PHE A 272 -17.47 10.09 22.16
N GLY A 273 -17.16 9.04 22.93
CA GLY A 273 -18.11 7.98 23.28
C GLY A 273 -18.25 6.89 22.21
N GLY A 274 -17.47 6.95 21.12
CA GLY A 274 -17.34 5.87 20.17
C GLY A 274 -16.46 4.74 20.76
N GLN A 275 -16.90 3.49 20.59
CA GLN A 275 -16.06 2.33 20.84
C GLN A 275 -15.47 1.89 19.50
N ILE A 276 -14.14 2.01 19.36
CA ILE A 276 -13.41 1.61 18.15
C ILE A 276 -12.65 0.32 18.50
N PRO A 277 -13.09 -0.84 17.99
CA PRO A 277 -12.56 -2.14 18.42
C PRO A 277 -11.03 -2.23 18.29
N ALA A 278 -10.45 -1.74 17.20
CA ALA A 278 -9.00 -1.76 17.00
C ALA A 278 -8.23 -0.89 18.01
N ILE A 279 -8.80 0.24 18.45
CA ILE A 279 -8.19 1.08 19.49
C ILE A 279 -8.35 0.44 20.86
N THR A 280 -9.48 -0.18 21.14
CA THR A 280 -9.72 -0.92 22.38
C THR A 280 -8.73 -2.09 22.53
N ASP A 281 -8.53 -2.86 21.45
CA ASP A 281 -7.51 -3.90 21.39
C ASP A 281 -6.13 -3.34 21.72
N PHE A 282 -5.70 -2.31 20.99
CA PHE A 282 -4.39 -1.72 21.18
C PHE A 282 -4.16 -1.22 22.62
N ASN A 283 -5.16 -0.58 23.20
CA ASN A 283 -5.05 -0.03 24.55
C ASN A 283 -5.02 -1.10 25.64
N ALA A 284 -5.40 -2.34 25.32
CA ALA A 284 -5.35 -3.45 26.27
C ALA A 284 -3.93 -4.03 26.44
N ASP A 285 -3.20 -4.22 25.34
CA ASP A 285 -1.90 -4.91 25.38
C ASP A 285 -0.88 -4.40 24.34
N GLY A 286 -1.20 -3.32 23.62
CA GLY A 286 -0.35 -2.76 22.56
C GLY A 286 -0.49 -3.45 21.21
N VAL A 287 -1.48 -4.35 21.04
CA VAL A 287 -1.68 -5.15 19.84
C VAL A 287 -3.08 -4.92 19.25
N ILE A 288 -3.14 -4.76 17.94
CA ILE A 288 -4.38 -4.80 17.16
C ILE A 288 -4.44 -6.16 16.47
N LYS A 289 -5.32 -7.04 16.92
CA LYS A 289 -5.60 -8.32 16.24
C LYS A 289 -6.62 -8.09 15.14
N PHE A 290 -6.17 -7.53 14.03
CA PHE A 290 -7.05 -7.09 12.94
C PHE A 290 -7.94 -8.21 12.41
N ALA A 291 -7.40 -9.41 12.20
CA ALA A 291 -8.14 -10.54 11.67
C ALA A 291 -7.76 -11.82 12.42
N THR A 292 -8.77 -12.57 12.83
CA THR A 292 -8.61 -13.79 13.65
C THR A 292 -9.38 -14.95 13.05
N TRP A 293 -8.70 -16.08 12.92
CA TRP A 293 -9.27 -17.33 12.44
C TRP A 293 -9.88 -18.14 13.58
N ASN A 294 -11.13 -18.53 13.42
CA ASN A 294 -11.78 -19.49 14.31
C ASN A 294 -11.61 -20.90 13.73
N THR A 295 -10.82 -21.74 14.40
CA THR A 295 -10.55 -23.11 13.96
C THR A 295 -11.76 -24.04 14.13
N ALA A 296 -12.71 -23.71 15.04
CA ALA A 296 -13.85 -24.56 15.33
C ALA A 296 -14.88 -24.57 14.18
N ASP A 297 -15.06 -23.44 13.52
CA ASP A 297 -16.02 -23.29 12.42
C ASP A 297 -15.40 -22.90 11.09
N SER A 298 -14.06 -22.78 11.04
CA SER A 298 -13.30 -22.38 9.85
C SER A 298 -13.75 -21.04 9.29
N THR A 299 -13.94 -20.05 10.17
CA THR A 299 -14.32 -18.70 9.79
C THR A 299 -13.25 -17.67 10.17
N LEU A 300 -13.17 -16.58 9.39
CA LEU A 300 -12.33 -15.43 9.65
C LEU A 300 -13.21 -14.27 10.11
N SER A 301 -12.89 -13.70 11.27
CA SER A 301 -13.41 -12.42 11.75
C SER A 301 -12.36 -11.33 11.59
N TRP A 302 -12.78 -10.08 11.41
CA TRP A 302 -11.88 -8.92 11.32
C TRP A 302 -12.54 -7.67 11.87
N HIS A 303 -11.72 -6.72 12.30
CA HIS A 303 -12.19 -5.44 12.80
C HIS A 303 -12.91 -4.66 11.70
N GLN A 304 -14.08 -4.17 12.04
CA GLN A 304 -14.89 -3.28 11.22
C GLN A 304 -14.59 -1.82 11.60
N GLY A 305 -14.85 -0.89 10.67
CA GLY A 305 -14.67 0.54 10.89
C GLY A 305 -13.22 0.99 10.72
N ILE A 306 -12.80 1.94 11.53
CA ILE A 306 -11.45 2.50 11.49
C ILE A 306 -10.47 1.56 12.17
N VAL A 307 -9.37 1.31 11.48
CA VAL A 307 -8.21 0.60 12.02
C VAL A 307 -7.00 1.54 11.93
N PRO A 308 -6.56 2.13 13.04
CA PRO A 308 -5.34 2.92 13.05
C PRO A 308 -4.13 2.08 12.64
N PHE A 309 -3.23 2.66 11.86
CA PHE A 309 -1.98 2.00 11.51
C PHE A 309 -0.88 2.54 12.43
N PRO A 310 -0.52 1.82 13.52
CA PRO A 310 0.32 2.35 14.57
C PRO A 310 1.78 2.44 14.16
N ALA A 311 2.56 3.29 14.85
CA ALA A 311 3.96 3.52 14.54
C ALA A 311 4.81 2.24 14.67
N ASN A 312 4.47 1.37 15.60
CA ASN A 312 5.11 0.05 15.81
C ASN A 312 4.32 -1.10 15.15
N TYR A 313 3.72 -0.85 14.00
CA TYR A 313 2.79 -1.77 13.29
C TYR A 313 3.33 -3.19 13.11
N GLN A 314 4.62 -3.38 12.90
CA GLN A 314 5.21 -4.71 12.69
C GLN A 314 5.06 -5.64 13.88
N THR A 315 5.06 -5.08 15.09
CA THR A 315 4.86 -5.84 16.32
C THR A 315 3.44 -5.75 16.85
N SER A 316 2.75 -4.65 16.56
CA SER A 316 1.42 -4.35 17.14
C SER A 316 0.25 -4.62 16.19
N LEU A 317 0.46 -4.80 14.89
CA LEU A 317 -0.60 -5.17 13.96
C LEU A 317 -0.48 -6.65 13.61
N LYS A 318 -1.40 -7.46 14.11
CA LYS A 318 -1.45 -8.90 13.89
C LYS A 318 -2.66 -9.29 13.07
N MET A 319 -2.50 -10.33 12.26
CA MET A 319 -3.56 -10.96 11.51
C MET A 319 -3.21 -12.42 11.21
N ASP A 320 -4.19 -13.29 11.28
CA ASP A 320 -3.98 -14.70 10.95
C ASP A 320 -3.83 -14.87 9.44
N TYR A 321 -2.66 -15.27 9.00
CA TYR A 321 -2.38 -15.58 7.59
C TYR A 321 -2.78 -17.00 7.28
N LEU A 322 -3.58 -17.17 6.22
CA LEU A 322 -4.19 -18.45 5.89
C LEU A 322 -3.53 -19.07 4.65
N THR A 323 -3.32 -20.37 4.68
CA THR A 323 -2.90 -21.18 3.52
C THR A 323 -3.99 -22.16 3.13
N TYR A 324 -4.01 -22.54 1.85
CA TYR A 324 -4.90 -23.57 1.32
C TYR A 324 -4.22 -24.94 1.39
N ASN A 325 -4.87 -25.92 1.98
CA ASN A 325 -4.31 -27.26 2.20
C ASN A 325 -4.83 -28.30 1.20
N GLY A 326 -5.65 -27.91 0.23
CA GLY A 326 -6.11 -28.79 -0.85
C GLY A 326 -5.10 -28.88 -1.99
N ASN A 327 -5.47 -29.52 -3.09
CA ASN A 327 -4.64 -29.55 -4.28
C ASN A 327 -4.65 -28.16 -4.95
N VAL A 328 -3.49 -27.70 -5.36
CA VAL A 328 -3.36 -26.38 -6.02
C VAL A 328 -4.18 -26.26 -7.30
N SER A 329 -4.47 -27.39 -7.95
CA SER A 329 -5.29 -27.48 -9.16
C SER A 329 -6.80 -27.57 -8.87
N ASP A 330 -7.22 -27.68 -7.61
CA ASP A 330 -8.65 -27.75 -7.28
C ASP A 330 -9.38 -26.48 -7.79
N PRO A 331 -10.65 -26.58 -8.15
CA PRO A 331 -11.46 -25.41 -8.44
C PRO A 331 -11.43 -24.44 -7.28
N VAL A 332 -11.39 -23.13 -7.57
CA VAL A 332 -11.40 -22.10 -6.54
C VAL A 332 -12.75 -22.14 -5.82
N ALA A 333 -12.75 -22.68 -4.61
CA ALA A 333 -13.91 -22.71 -3.72
C ALA A 333 -13.55 -21.97 -2.43
N PRO A 334 -14.15 -20.81 -2.17
CA PRO A 334 -13.93 -20.07 -0.92
C PRO A 334 -14.28 -20.95 0.29
N SER A 335 -13.58 -20.72 1.41
CA SER A 335 -13.89 -21.27 2.75
C SER A 335 -13.67 -22.77 3.02
N LYS A 336 -13.16 -23.56 2.09
CA LYS A 336 -12.81 -24.97 2.37
C LYS A 336 -11.31 -25.18 2.32
N ASN A 337 -10.80 -26.06 3.18
CA ASN A 337 -9.41 -26.50 3.23
C ASN A 337 -8.40 -25.38 3.55
N TRP A 338 -8.79 -24.41 4.38
CA TRP A 338 -7.88 -23.37 4.85
C TRP A 338 -7.46 -23.58 6.30
N SER A 339 -6.23 -23.20 6.61
CA SER A 339 -5.72 -23.16 7.97
C SER A 339 -4.76 -22.00 8.18
N VAL A 340 -4.49 -21.66 9.42
CA VAL A 340 -3.52 -20.61 9.79
C VAL A 340 -2.10 -21.13 9.55
N VAL A 341 -1.28 -20.29 8.92
CA VAL A 341 0.17 -20.48 8.84
C VAL A 341 0.84 -19.81 10.03
N LYS A 342 0.50 -18.56 10.30
CA LYS A 342 1.04 -17.74 11.39
C LYS A 342 0.21 -16.45 11.56
N ASP A 343 0.46 -15.72 12.62
CA ASP A 343 -0.18 -14.45 12.97
C ASP A 343 0.74 -13.23 12.78
N VAL A 344 2.00 -13.47 12.40
CA VAL A 344 3.01 -12.44 12.13
C VAL A 344 3.57 -12.64 10.73
N ALA A 345 3.64 -11.57 9.94
CA ALA A 345 4.23 -11.61 8.61
C ALA A 345 5.76 -11.76 8.66
N ASP A 346 6.32 -12.60 7.80
CA ASP A 346 7.77 -12.66 7.56
C ASP A 346 8.24 -11.46 6.73
N LEU A 347 7.34 -10.91 5.91
CA LEU A 347 7.55 -9.68 5.15
C LEU A 347 6.40 -8.71 5.43
N PHE A 348 6.73 -7.55 5.96
CA PHE A 348 5.79 -6.45 6.16
C PHE A 348 6.24 -5.24 5.35
N GLN A 349 5.53 -4.96 4.25
CA GLN A 349 5.88 -3.89 3.32
C GLN A 349 4.88 -2.74 3.44
N VAL A 350 5.38 -1.50 3.50
CA VAL A 350 4.57 -0.28 3.50
C VAL A 350 5.11 0.66 2.46
N LEU A 351 4.30 1.01 1.47
CA LEU A 351 4.72 1.86 0.34
C LEU A 351 3.83 3.09 0.22
N TYR A 352 4.45 4.22 -0.09
CA TYR A 352 3.79 5.52 -0.34
C TYR A 352 2.97 6.08 0.83
N CYS A 353 3.16 5.52 2.00
CA CYS A 353 2.56 6.01 3.24
C CYS A 353 3.46 5.70 4.44
N THR A 354 3.16 6.35 5.55
CA THR A 354 3.79 6.09 6.83
C THR A 354 2.72 5.84 7.89
N PRO A 355 3.06 5.16 9.00
CA PRO A 355 2.16 5.01 10.13
C PRO A 355 1.64 6.34 10.68
N LEU A 356 0.61 6.27 11.47
CA LEU A 356 0.17 7.41 12.27
C LEU A 356 1.27 7.79 13.28
N THR A 357 1.49 9.09 13.42
CA THR A 357 2.39 9.61 14.45
C THR A 357 1.80 9.39 15.85
N LYS A 358 2.65 9.32 16.88
CA LYS A 358 2.16 9.24 18.27
C LYS A 358 1.16 10.34 18.60
N GLN A 359 1.39 11.56 18.10
CA GLN A 359 0.46 12.66 18.31
C GLN A 359 -0.92 12.40 17.66
N GLN A 360 -0.94 11.81 16.47
CA GLN A 360 -2.19 11.41 15.81
C GLN A 360 -2.86 10.26 16.56
N MET A 361 -2.09 9.25 16.99
CA MET A 361 -2.58 8.13 17.79
C MET A 361 -3.23 8.61 19.10
N ALA A 362 -2.55 9.50 19.82
CA ALA A 362 -3.08 10.09 21.06
C ALA A 362 -4.41 10.83 20.84
N LYS A 363 -4.53 11.56 19.70
CA LYS A 363 -5.75 12.29 19.36
C LYS A 363 -6.97 11.40 19.12
N ILE A 364 -6.76 10.18 18.68
CA ILE A 364 -7.84 9.21 18.48
C ILE A 364 -8.06 8.29 19.68
N GLY A 365 -7.33 8.49 20.77
CA GLY A 365 -7.51 7.78 22.03
C GLY A 365 -6.68 6.50 22.18
N MET A 366 -5.62 6.33 21.38
CA MET A 366 -4.67 5.24 21.58
C MET A 366 -3.68 5.54 22.69
N ASP A 367 -3.35 4.53 23.48
CA ASP A 367 -2.31 4.63 24.51
C ASP A 367 -0.90 4.61 23.88
N THR A 368 -0.34 5.79 23.73
CA THR A 368 0.97 5.96 23.10
C THR A 368 2.14 5.54 23.98
N THR A 369 1.91 5.18 25.24
CA THR A 369 2.97 4.61 26.10
C THR A 369 3.35 3.19 25.68
N LEU A 370 2.46 2.51 24.96
CA LEU A 370 2.66 1.17 24.41
C LEU A 370 3.47 1.16 23.09
N VAL A 371 3.81 2.34 22.55
CA VAL A 371 4.64 2.47 21.35
C VAL A 371 6.10 2.69 21.74
N SER A 372 6.94 1.72 21.47
CA SER A 372 8.36 1.72 21.90
C SER A 372 9.30 2.54 21.02
N VAL A 373 8.92 2.88 19.79
CA VAL A 373 9.78 3.58 18.80
C VAL A 373 9.16 4.92 18.38
N GLU A 374 9.96 6.00 18.43
CA GLU A 374 9.55 7.34 18.02
C GLU A 374 10.42 7.87 16.86
N PRO A 375 9.84 8.35 15.75
CA PRO A 375 10.53 9.27 14.87
C PRO A 375 10.67 10.64 15.56
N ILE A 376 11.90 11.17 15.64
CA ILE A 376 12.19 12.42 16.36
C ILE A 376 11.68 13.66 15.62
N ASN A 377 11.59 13.59 14.28
CA ASN A 377 11.04 14.67 13.44
C ASN A 377 10.62 14.14 12.06
N ASN A 378 9.84 14.96 11.34
CA ASN A 378 9.32 14.65 10.00
C ASN A 378 10.34 14.93 8.86
N ASN A 379 11.57 15.33 9.17
CA ASN A 379 12.58 15.53 8.14
C ASN A 379 13.20 14.18 7.79
N ILE A 380 13.07 13.78 6.54
CA ILE A 380 13.73 12.59 6.01
C ILE A 380 15.25 12.87 6.01
N PRO A 381 16.06 12.09 6.73
CA PRO A 381 17.49 12.26 6.75
C PRO A 381 18.10 11.95 5.37
N SER A 382 19.17 12.61 5.02
CA SER A 382 19.88 12.42 3.74
C SER A 382 20.83 11.21 3.76
N SER A 383 21.15 10.66 4.94
CA SER A 383 22.07 9.53 5.10
C SER A 383 21.72 8.71 6.33
N PHE A 384 22.12 7.43 6.33
CA PHE A 384 22.11 6.62 7.54
C PHE A 384 23.07 7.17 8.57
N ALA A 385 22.66 7.19 9.84
CA ALA A 385 23.52 7.57 10.93
C ALA A 385 23.21 6.79 12.20
N LEU A 386 24.20 6.51 13.02
CA LEU A 386 24.07 6.06 14.39
C LEU A 386 24.76 7.08 15.28
N GLU A 387 24.01 7.72 16.18
CA GLU A 387 24.56 8.72 17.08
C GLU A 387 25.16 8.07 18.34
N GLN A 388 26.00 8.83 19.05
CA GLN A 388 26.49 8.43 20.36
C GLN A 388 25.33 8.49 21.34
N ASN A 389 25.15 7.42 22.14
CA ASN A 389 24.12 7.40 23.18
C ASN A 389 24.32 8.52 24.18
N TYR A 390 23.23 9.09 24.67
CA TYR A 390 23.27 10.15 25.68
C TYR A 390 22.25 9.87 26.80
N PRO A 391 22.70 10.01 28.07
CA PRO A 391 24.06 10.26 28.55
C PRO A 391 25.01 9.08 28.28
N ASN A 392 26.32 9.35 28.19
CA ASN A 392 27.38 8.37 28.14
C ASN A 392 28.63 8.92 28.86
N PRO A 393 29.06 8.41 30.02
CA PRO A 393 28.49 7.26 30.74
C PRO A 393 27.05 7.46 31.21
N PHE A 394 26.32 6.35 31.46
CA PHE A 394 24.92 6.37 31.83
C PHE A 394 24.64 5.55 33.14
N ASN A 395 23.53 5.88 33.84
CA ASN A 395 23.06 5.21 35.04
C ASN A 395 21.53 5.36 35.20
N PRO A 396 20.73 4.32 35.22
CA PRO A 396 20.92 3.06 34.54
C PRO A 396 20.42 3.12 33.08
N SER A 397 19.92 4.28 32.63
CA SER A 397 19.26 4.44 31.31
C SER A 397 19.99 5.43 30.42
N THR A 398 19.95 5.16 29.12
CA THR A 398 20.47 6.03 28.08
C THR A 398 19.59 5.99 26.84
N THR A 399 19.68 7.00 25.99
CA THR A 399 18.98 7.09 24.70
C THR A 399 19.96 6.94 23.57
N ILE A 400 19.65 6.10 22.60
CA ILE A 400 20.38 5.89 21.36
C ILE A 400 19.56 6.50 20.21
N ARG A 401 20.17 7.38 19.40
CA ARG A 401 19.54 8.00 18.22
C ARG A 401 20.17 7.49 16.96
N TYR A 402 19.34 7.32 15.94
CA TYR A 402 19.79 6.89 14.61
C TYR A 402 18.86 7.42 13.52
N SER A 403 19.40 7.46 12.28
CA SER A 403 18.74 8.08 11.12
C SER A 403 18.66 7.06 9.99
N ILE A 404 17.49 6.96 9.37
CA ILE A 404 17.16 6.06 8.26
C ILE A 404 16.71 6.90 7.06
N PRO A 405 17.52 7.06 5.99
CA PRO A 405 17.18 7.91 4.84
C PRO A 405 16.17 7.27 3.89
N LYS A 406 16.08 5.96 3.89
CA LYS A 406 15.12 5.15 3.12
C LYS A 406 14.64 3.99 3.97
N SER A 407 13.41 3.55 3.77
CA SER A 407 12.86 2.42 4.50
C SER A 407 13.79 1.21 4.45
N ALA A 408 14.08 0.63 5.60
CA ALA A 408 15.00 -0.49 5.74
C ALA A 408 14.62 -1.37 6.93
N TYR A 409 14.99 -2.65 6.86
CA TYR A 409 14.97 -3.51 8.04
C TYR A 409 16.12 -3.10 8.97
N VAL A 410 15.80 -2.78 10.21
CA VAL A 410 16.74 -2.26 11.19
C VAL A 410 16.86 -3.22 12.35
N GLU A 411 18.07 -3.67 12.59
CA GLU A 411 18.46 -4.35 13.81
C GLU A 411 19.35 -3.43 14.63
N LEU A 412 18.96 -3.12 15.88
CA LEU A 412 19.79 -2.42 16.84
C LEU A 412 19.97 -3.32 18.05
N LYS A 413 21.16 -3.78 18.27
CA LYS A 413 21.51 -4.78 19.29
C LYS A 413 22.60 -4.26 20.21
N VAL A 414 22.53 -4.64 21.50
CA VAL A 414 23.56 -4.33 22.51
C VAL A 414 24.32 -5.60 22.85
N TYR A 415 25.64 -5.48 22.93
CA TYR A 415 26.58 -6.57 23.22
C TYR A 415 27.45 -6.22 24.44
N ASP A 416 27.88 -7.22 25.15
CA ASP A 416 28.89 -7.07 26.19
C ASP A 416 30.31 -6.92 25.61
N GLY A 417 31.32 -6.73 26.48
CA GLY A 417 32.72 -6.60 26.07
C GLY A 417 33.32 -7.84 25.42
N LEU A 418 32.66 -9.00 25.49
CA LEU A 418 33.06 -10.26 24.88
C LEU A 418 32.34 -10.53 23.55
N GLY A 419 31.40 -9.65 23.16
CA GLY A 419 30.62 -9.80 21.93
C GLY A 419 29.33 -10.64 22.10
N ASN A 420 28.96 -11.02 23.32
CA ASN A 420 27.71 -11.73 23.57
C ASN A 420 26.53 -10.76 23.45
N LEU A 421 25.42 -11.18 22.83
CA LEU A 421 24.21 -10.41 22.74
C LEU A 421 23.59 -10.22 24.14
N VAL A 422 23.43 -8.95 24.54
CA VAL A 422 22.78 -8.57 25.80
C VAL A 422 21.29 -8.30 25.59
N GLN A 423 20.97 -7.53 24.57
CA GLN A 423 19.58 -7.17 24.25
C GLN A 423 19.45 -6.75 22.79
N ALA A 424 18.36 -7.14 22.14
CA ALA A 424 17.89 -6.53 20.90
C ALA A 424 16.94 -5.37 21.27
N LEU A 425 17.29 -4.16 20.83
CA LEU A 425 16.51 -2.95 21.09
C LEU A 425 15.52 -2.65 19.97
N VAL A 426 15.93 -2.93 18.74
CA VAL A 426 15.13 -2.77 17.53
C VAL A 426 15.39 -3.98 16.65
N ASN A 427 14.35 -4.54 16.05
CA ASN A 427 14.43 -5.67 15.14
C ASN A 427 13.22 -5.65 14.21
N GLU A 428 13.15 -4.60 13.37
CA GLU A 428 11.94 -4.30 12.61
C GLU A 428 12.25 -3.48 11.35
N TYR A 429 11.27 -3.42 10.45
CA TYR A 429 11.34 -2.59 9.27
C TYR A 429 10.91 -1.16 9.60
N LEU A 430 11.81 -0.18 9.42
CA LEU A 430 11.53 1.22 9.70
C LEU A 430 11.44 2.03 8.41
N SER A 431 10.49 2.96 8.37
CA SER A 431 10.40 3.97 7.31
C SER A 431 11.57 4.96 7.37
N ALA A 432 11.77 5.73 6.31
CA ALA A 432 12.71 6.84 6.35
C ALA A 432 12.35 7.81 7.48
N GLY A 433 13.32 8.18 8.33
CA GLY A 433 13.08 9.03 9.50
C GLY A 433 14.26 9.07 10.46
N ASN A 434 14.13 9.89 11.51
CA ASN A 434 15.05 9.93 12.64
C ASN A 434 14.37 9.25 13.82
N TYR A 435 15.11 8.40 14.51
CA TYR A 435 14.58 7.53 15.56
C TYR A 435 15.38 7.63 16.85
N GLU A 436 14.72 7.34 17.96
CA GLU A 436 15.40 7.12 19.23
C GLU A 436 14.84 5.91 19.96
N THR A 437 15.70 5.22 20.68
CA THR A 437 15.33 4.11 21.55
C THR A 437 16.05 4.21 22.89
N LYS A 438 15.38 3.76 23.96
CA LYS A 438 15.94 3.75 25.30
C LYS A 438 16.57 2.40 25.60
N PHE A 439 17.73 2.43 26.21
CA PHE A 439 18.38 1.25 26.78
C PHE A 439 18.46 1.39 28.30
N ASN A 440 18.04 0.34 29.00
CA ASN A 440 18.09 0.28 30.45
C ASN A 440 19.02 -0.86 30.91
N GLY A 441 20.13 -0.49 31.51
CA GLY A 441 21.14 -1.40 32.03
C GLY A 441 20.97 -1.72 33.52
N ALA A 442 19.79 -1.52 34.12
CA ALA A 442 19.59 -1.72 35.59
C ALA A 442 20.01 -3.12 36.06
N ASN A 443 19.87 -4.15 35.25
CA ASN A 443 20.23 -5.53 35.56
C ASN A 443 21.64 -5.94 35.12
N LEU A 444 22.42 -5.01 34.57
CA LEU A 444 23.76 -5.27 34.02
C LEU A 444 24.82 -4.75 34.99
N SER A 445 26.03 -5.29 34.95
CA SER A 445 27.18 -4.81 35.69
C SER A 445 27.72 -3.52 35.13
N SER A 446 28.32 -2.64 35.96
CA SER A 446 29.08 -1.50 35.43
C SER A 446 30.18 -2.00 34.49
N GLY A 447 30.34 -1.32 33.36
CA GLY A 447 31.29 -1.76 32.35
C GLY A 447 31.08 -1.15 30.98
N VAL A 448 31.88 -1.62 30.02
CA VAL A 448 31.81 -1.23 28.63
C VAL A 448 30.93 -2.21 27.86
N TYR A 449 30.00 -1.67 27.11
CA TYR A 449 29.13 -2.38 26.19
C TYR A 449 29.23 -1.74 24.80
N TYR A 450 28.74 -2.44 23.81
CA TYR A 450 28.70 -1.95 22.43
C TYR A 450 27.28 -2.08 21.91
N TYR A 451 26.85 -1.13 21.09
CA TYR A 451 25.62 -1.27 20.34
C TYR A 451 25.90 -1.14 18.85
N GLN A 452 25.25 -1.97 18.10
CA GLN A 452 25.40 -2.07 16.65
C GLN A 452 24.04 -1.92 15.99
N ILE A 453 24.00 -1.09 14.97
CA ILE A 453 22.89 -1.00 14.03
C ILE A 453 23.26 -1.68 12.72
N ASN A 454 22.32 -2.47 12.18
CA ASN A 454 22.32 -2.96 10.81
C ASN A 454 21.04 -2.46 10.15
N ALA A 455 21.16 -1.74 9.01
CA ALA A 455 20.02 -1.18 8.30
C ALA A 455 20.26 -1.27 6.79
N GLY A 456 19.79 -2.36 6.17
CA GLY A 456 20.16 -2.71 4.79
C GLY A 456 21.65 -2.96 4.67
N GLU A 457 22.34 -2.18 3.84
CA GLU A 457 23.80 -2.26 3.68
C GLU A 457 24.59 -1.44 4.72
N PHE A 458 23.89 -0.62 5.51
CA PHE A 458 24.53 0.21 6.52
C PHE A 458 24.74 -0.56 7.81
N THR A 459 25.99 -0.56 8.30
CA THR A 459 26.36 -1.10 9.62
C THR A 459 27.21 -0.08 10.36
N ALA A 460 26.84 0.18 11.62
CA ALA A 460 27.65 1.05 12.48
C ALA A 460 27.63 0.51 13.91
N THR A 461 28.74 0.66 14.61
CA THR A 461 28.91 0.24 16.00
C THR A 461 29.45 1.39 16.84
N LYS A 462 28.89 1.55 18.04
CA LYS A 462 29.36 2.52 19.02
C LYS A 462 29.49 1.92 20.43
N LYS A 463 30.30 2.56 21.25
CA LYS A 463 30.55 2.17 22.63
C LYS A 463 29.63 2.92 23.58
N LEU A 464 29.10 2.21 24.59
CA LEU A 464 28.41 2.79 25.73
C LEU A 464 29.03 2.34 27.04
N VAL A 465 29.00 3.18 28.07
CA VAL A 465 29.63 2.93 29.37
C VAL A 465 28.58 3.04 30.44
N LEU A 466 28.28 1.91 31.09
CA LEU A 466 27.39 1.85 32.25
C LEU A 466 28.21 2.08 33.55
N MET A 467 27.78 3.05 34.32
CA MET A 467 28.35 3.36 35.63
C MET A 467 27.23 3.37 36.67
N LYS A 468 27.24 2.40 37.57
CA LYS A 468 26.33 2.35 38.74
C LYS A 468 26.97 2.97 39.91
#